data_3b96703bd9447635b0be82da4fdc5875
#
_entry.id   3b96703bd9447635b0be82da4fdc5875
#
_cell.length_a   1.000
_cell.length_b   1.000
_cell.length_c   1.000
_cell.angle_alpha   90.00
_cell.angle_beta   90.00
_cell.angle_gamma   90.00
#
_symmetry.space_group_name_H-M   'P 1'
#
loop_
_entity.id
_entity.type
_entity.pdbx_description
1 polymer ?
#
loop_
_entity_poly.entity_id
_entity_poly.type
_entity_poly.pdbx_seq_one_letter_code
_entity_poly.pdbx_strand_id
1 'polypeptide(L)'
;MATSDEEKGSKIEVPGSPEVGELAGDYAGDNADGLHRRLNNRQIQLVAIGGSIGTALFVSIGSGLAKGGPGSLLIAFILYPLVLACVNNSVAEMTVLMPVSGGFIRLAGHWVDDALGFMTGWNFFIYEALLIPFEITALNLVLSFWNQEVTKPGPTAGICIAVIICYAALNILAVRAYGEAEFWLSGGKVILLFMLFMFTFVTMLGGNPSHDRYGFRYWNDPGAFAEYHTKGAVGRFEGFLGALWSASFAVVGPEYVSMVAAEAKRPRIYIKTAFKTIYWRFGLFFVGSALCVGIVVPWNDPTLQAVMKGEADGTSAAASPYVIAMKNMGIDVLPHIVNALMFTSIFSAGNTYTYCATRSLYGLALEGRAPAFLRKCWSNGVPIYCFCVVMCFPFLSFLQVGNGSRKVVGWLVDLITAGGIIDYLSMSVTFIFYYRACKAQGIDRKTMPYYGRFQPYCAYIALFVQTLVVIFYGYTAFTPWSVESFFRNYTMQILAPILFFGWKFYKRTSFVKPHEADLVWERPTIDRYEASFLQEPVGFWAEMGRLVGINRKNKAHQRDE
;
A
#
# COMPACT_ATOMS: atom_id res chain seq x y z
N MET A 1 -82.75 -15.38 20.60
CA MET A 1 -81.70 -16.14 21.31
C MET A 1 -80.76 -16.66 20.22
N ALA A 2 -79.70 -15.97 20.00
CA ALA A 2 -78.67 -16.28 18.99
C ALA A 2 -77.33 -16.38 19.72
N THR A 3 -76.74 -17.48 19.62
CA THR A 3 -75.35 -17.76 20.13
C THR A 3 -74.37 -17.62 18.97
N SER A 4 -73.42 -16.75 19.13
CA SER A 4 -72.31 -16.51 18.22
C SER A 4 -71.23 -17.54 18.46
N ASP A 5 -70.90 -18.32 17.44
CA ASP A 5 -69.70 -19.15 17.43
C ASP A 5 -68.53 -18.34 16.91
N GLU A 6 -67.50 -18.12 17.75
CA GLU A 6 -66.19 -17.59 17.40
C GLU A 6 -65.33 -18.67 16.74
N GLU A 7 -65.00 -18.48 15.50
CA GLU A 7 -64.03 -19.29 14.75
C GLU A 7 -62.59 -19.00 15.25
N LYS A 8 -62.05 -19.90 16.05
CA LYS A 8 -60.62 -19.89 16.44
C LYS A 8 -59.75 -20.31 15.28
N GLY A 9 -59.19 -19.34 14.56
CA GLY A 9 -58.12 -19.57 13.61
C GLY A 9 -56.87 -20.10 14.30
N SER A 10 -56.51 -21.34 14.03
CA SER A 10 -55.27 -21.96 14.49
C SER A 10 -54.05 -21.28 13.85
N LYS A 11 -53.29 -20.53 14.64
CA LYS A 11 -51.96 -20.08 14.26
C LYS A 11 -51.07 -21.31 14.16
N ILE A 12 -50.63 -21.63 12.95
CA ILE A 12 -49.52 -22.58 12.72
C ILE A 12 -48.25 -21.89 13.23
N GLU A 13 -47.77 -22.25 14.40
CA GLU A 13 -46.45 -21.89 14.86
C GLU A 13 -45.40 -22.63 14.01
N VAL A 14 -44.73 -21.87 13.17
CA VAL A 14 -43.49 -22.34 12.50
C VAL A 14 -42.37 -22.31 13.54
N PRO A 15 -41.75 -23.44 13.87
CA PRO A 15 -40.70 -23.45 14.90
C PRO A 15 -39.48 -22.68 14.42
N GLY A 16 -39.14 -21.61 15.17
CA GLY A 16 -37.80 -21.07 15.29
C GLY A 16 -37.17 -20.44 14.04
N SER A 17 -37.78 -19.39 13.48
CA SER A 17 -36.97 -18.37 12.81
C SER A 17 -36.42 -17.43 13.88
N PRO A 18 -35.09 -17.36 14.10
CA PRO A 18 -34.53 -16.38 15.04
C PRO A 18 -34.90 -14.98 14.61
N GLU A 19 -35.26 -14.12 15.56
CA GLU A 19 -35.60 -12.72 15.29
C GLU A 19 -34.44 -12.02 14.60
N VAL A 20 -34.72 -11.21 13.58
CA VAL A 20 -33.75 -10.50 12.73
C VAL A 20 -32.76 -9.66 13.55
N GLY A 21 -33.11 -9.30 14.79
CA GLY A 21 -32.27 -8.57 15.74
C GLY A 21 -31.18 -9.44 16.39
N GLU A 22 -31.45 -10.70 16.70
CA GLU A 22 -30.48 -11.64 17.27
C GLU A 22 -29.44 -12.09 16.22
N LEU A 23 -29.89 -12.27 14.98
CA LEU A 23 -29.00 -12.60 13.87
C LEU A 23 -27.97 -11.48 13.56
N ALA A 24 -28.34 -10.22 13.73
CA ALA A 24 -27.45 -9.09 13.55
C ALA A 24 -26.36 -8.99 14.67
N GLY A 25 -26.67 -9.45 15.87
CA GLY A 25 -25.73 -9.47 17.01
C GLY A 25 -24.62 -10.53 16.85
N ASP A 26 -24.99 -11.73 16.45
CA ASP A 26 -24.04 -12.86 16.31
C ASP A 26 -23.15 -12.75 15.07
N TYR A 27 -23.64 -12.15 13.99
CA TYR A 27 -22.83 -11.98 12.76
C TYR A 27 -21.99 -10.70 12.73
N ALA A 28 -22.23 -9.74 13.62
CA ALA A 28 -21.44 -8.50 13.69
C ALA A 28 -20.04 -8.70 14.28
N GLY A 29 -19.78 -9.85 14.92
CA GLY A 29 -18.52 -10.14 15.63
C GLY A 29 -17.55 -11.06 14.93
N ASP A 30 -18.02 -12.04 14.17
CA ASP A 30 -17.18 -13.14 13.71
C ASP A 30 -17.18 -13.27 12.18
N ASN A 31 -16.04 -12.91 11.58
CA ASN A 31 -15.57 -13.57 10.38
C ASN A 31 -15.30 -15.04 10.75
N ALA A 32 -15.54 -15.99 9.83
CA ALA A 32 -15.10 -17.37 9.98
C ALA A 32 -13.62 -17.51 10.38
N ASP A 33 -12.84 -16.43 10.22
CA ASP A 33 -11.41 -16.29 10.49
C ASP A 33 -11.07 -15.63 11.84
N GLY A 34 -12.02 -15.29 12.70
CA GLY A 34 -11.79 -14.66 14.01
C GLY A 34 -11.35 -13.19 13.98
N LEU A 35 -11.41 -12.51 12.83
CA LEU A 35 -11.17 -11.07 12.70
C LEU A 35 -12.47 -10.28 12.83
N HIS A 36 -12.44 -9.18 13.57
CA HIS A 36 -13.63 -8.35 13.77
C HIS A 36 -13.82 -7.29 12.67
N ARG A 37 -15.01 -7.20 12.06
CA ARG A 37 -15.39 -6.18 11.07
C ARG A 37 -15.65 -4.82 11.72
N ARG A 38 -14.60 -4.04 11.98
CA ARG A 38 -14.67 -2.77 12.74
C ARG A 38 -14.35 -1.51 11.96
N LEU A 39 -13.71 -1.62 10.78
CA LEU A 39 -13.27 -0.47 10.02
C LEU A 39 -14.42 0.21 9.28
N ASN A 40 -14.61 1.51 9.54
CA ASN A 40 -15.54 2.37 8.83
C ASN A 40 -14.95 2.86 7.50
N ASN A 41 -15.78 3.50 6.65
CA ASN A 41 -15.36 4.01 5.35
C ASN A 41 -14.15 4.96 5.44
N ARG A 42 -14.17 5.93 6.36
CA ARG A 42 -13.07 6.89 6.56
C ARG A 42 -11.74 6.21 6.92
N GLN A 43 -11.79 5.20 7.79
CA GLN A 43 -10.62 4.45 8.22
C GLN A 43 -10.03 3.63 7.07
N ILE A 44 -10.87 2.92 6.30
CA ILE A 44 -10.43 2.15 5.13
C ILE A 44 -9.75 3.06 4.10
N GLN A 45 -10.35 4.22 3.79
CA GLN A 45 -9.77 5.17 2.83
C GLN A 45 -8.40 5.67 3.30
N LEU A 46 -8.21 5.93 4.59
CA LEU A 46 -6.97 6.47 5.11
C LEU A 46 -5.91 5.40 5.41
N VAL A 47 -6.29 4.19 5.81
CA VAL A 47 -5.35 3.05 5.86
C VAL A 47 -4.77 2.77 4.47
N ALA A 48 -5.59 2.83 3.42
CA ALA A 48 -5.11 2.69 2.05
C ALA A 48 -4.20 3.84 1.59
N ILE A 49 -4.32 5.06 2.17
CA ILE A 49 -3.38 6.17 1.97
C ILE A 49 -2.13 5.96 2.84
N GLY A 50 -2.30 5.46 4.06
CA GLY A 50 -1.23 5.23 5.03
C GLY A 50 -0.09 4.37 4.50
N GLY A 51 -0.41 3.22 3.90
CA GLY A 51 0.58 2.35 3.28
C GLY A 51 1.13 2.88 1.96
N SER A 52 0.36 3.69 1.20
CA SER A 52 0.79 4.15 -0.12
C SER A 52 1.60 5.45 -0.14
N ILE A 53 1.55 6.26 0.91
CA ILE A 53 2.29 7.53 1.02
C ILE A 53 3.23 7.43 2.22
N GLY A 54 4.52 7.28 1.93
CA GLY A 54 5.60 7.20 2.91
C GLY A 54 6.89 7.81 2.36
N THR A 55 8.01 7.28 2.80
CA THR A 55 9.37 7.70 2.39
C THR A 55 9.56 7.69 0.88
N ALA A 56 8.95 6.73 0.17
CA ALA A 56 9.10 6.57 -1.27
C ALA A 56 8.71 7.83 -2.06
N LEU A 57 7.61 8.48 -1.71
CA LEU A 57 7.09 9.65 -2.42
C LEU A 57 7.83 10.95 -2.07
N PHE A 58 8.34 11.09 -0.85
CA PHE A 58 8.95 12.34 -0.40
C PHE A 58 10.47 12.34 -0.45
N VAL A 59 11.11 11.17 -0.37
CA VAL A 59 12.56 11.01 -0.32
C VAL A 59 13.08 10.25 -1.54
N SER A 60 12.57 9.03 -1.79
CA SER A 60 13.11 8.16 -2.84
C SER A 60 12.85 8.68 -4.26
N ILE A 61 11.83 9.52 -4.47
CA ILE A 61 11.54 10.15 -5.76
C ILE A 61 12.72 10.99 -6.28
N GLY A 62 13.55 11.55 -5.37
CA GLY A 62 14.76 12.27 -5.72
C GLY A 62 15.78 11.42 -6.50
N SER A 63 15.83 10.12 -6.22
CA SER A 63 16.67 9.18 -6.99
C SER A 63 16.23 9.08 -8.46
N GLY A 64 14.92 9.03 -8.69
CA GLY A 64 14.38 9.01 -10.06
C GLY A 64 14.67 10.31 -10.82
N LEU A 65 14.57 11.47 -10.14
CA LEU A 65 14.93 12.76 -10.72
C LEU A 65 16.41 12.83 -11.07
N ALA A 66 17.29 12.46 -10.14
CA ALA A 66 18.75 12.54 -10.33
C ALA A 66 19.25 11.66 -11.47
N LYS A 67 18.63 10.49 -11.69
CA LYS A 67 19.00 9.53 -12.74
C LYS A 67 18.41 9.89 -14.10
N GLY A 68 17.14 10.26 -14.14
CA GLY A 68 16.39 10.40 -15.39
C GLY A 68 16.09 11.82 -15.83
N GLY A 69 16.21 12.80 -14.95
CA GLY A 69 15.71 14.15 -15.19
C GLY A 69 14.19 14.27 -15.05
N PRO A 70 13.64 15.51 -15.09
CA PRO A 70 12.22 15.76 -14.84
C PRO A 70 11.29 15.12 -15.88
N GLY A 71 11.70 15.09 -17.15
CA GLY A 71 10.90 14.48 -18.23
C GLY A 71 10.76 12.97 -18.07
N SER A 72 11.89 12.26 -17.87
CA SER A 72 11.87 10.81 -17.62
C SER A 72 11.08 10.48 -16.35
N LEU A 73 11.24 11.26 -15.29
CA LEU A 73 10.51 11.08 -14.03
C LEU A 73 9.01 11.20 -14.26
N LEU A 74 8.55 12.26 -14.92
CA LEU A 74 7.12 12.46 -15.18
C LEU A 74 6.54 11.33 -16.05
N ILE A 75 7.24 10.95 -17.14
CA ILE A 75 6.80 9.86 -17.99
C ILE A 75 6.70 8.55 -17.22
N ALA A 76 7.70 8.22 -16.38
CA ALA A 76 7.70 7.03 -15.56
C ALA A 76 6.53 7.02 -14.55
N PHE A 77 6.28 8.17 -13.91
CA PHE A 77 5.16 8.35 -12.95
C PHE A 77 3.79 8.51 -13.62
N ILE A 78 3.70 8.58 -14.94
CA ILE A 78 2.45 8.42 -15.70
C ILE A 78 2.27 6.97 -16.13
N LEU A 79 3.30 6.36 -16.72
CA LEU A 79 3.21 5.01 -17.29
C LEU A 79 3.01 3.93 -16.23
N TYR A 80 3.79 3.97 -15.15
CA TYR A 80 3.70 2.92 -14.12
C TYR A 80 2.34 2.93 -13.37
N PRO A 81 1.78 4.08 -12.94
CA PRO A 81 0.42 4.12 -12.41
C PRO A 81 -0.66 3.64 -13.37
N LEU A 82 -0.50 3.81 -14.69
CA LEU A 82 -1.45 3.25 -15.66
C LEU A 82 -1.41 1.71 -15.68
N VAL A 83 -0.21 1.13 -15.59
CA VAL A 83 -0.04 -0.32 -15.43
C VAL A 83 -0.65 -0.80 -14.11
N LEU A 84 -0.38 -0.09 -13.02
CA LEU A 84 -0.93 -0.43 -11.72
C LEU A 84 -2.45 -0.21 -11.64
N ALA A 85 -3.01 0.72 -12.42
CA ALA A 85 -4.46 0.88 -12.58
C ALA A 85 -5.10 -0.36 -13.22
N CYS A 86 -4.39 -1.05 -14.13
CA CYS A 86 -4.84 -2.33 -14.68
C CYS A 86 -4.85 -3.44 -13.61
N VAL A 87 -3.83 -3.50 -12.74
CA VAL A 87 -3.80 -4.40 -11.58
C VAL A 87 -4.94 -4.08 -10.63
N ASN A 88 -5.10 -2.80 -10.27
CA ASN A 88 -6.17 -2.32 -9.39
C ASN A 88 -7.56 -2.74 -9.88
N ASN A 89 -7.81 -2.61 -11.17
CA ASN A 89 -9.07 -3.02 -11.79
C ASN A 89 -9.34 -4.53 -11.66
N SER A 90 -8.30 -5.34 -11.74
CA SER A 90 -8.37 -6.79 -11.58
C SER A 90 -8.60 -7.19 -10.13
N VAL A 91 -7.81 -6.64 -9.22
CA VAL A 91 -7.90 -6.94 -7.77
C VAL A 91 -9.22 -6.45 -7.20
N ALA A 92 -9.71 -5.28 -7.64
CA ALA A 92 -10.98 -4.72 -7.19
C ALA A 92 -12.15 -5.67 -7.46
N GLU A 93 -12.21 -6.28 -8.64
CA GLU A 93 -13.28 -7.21 -8.99
C GLU A 93 -13.27 -8.44 -8.09
N MET A 94 -12.09 -9.03 -7.87
CA MET A 94 -11.92 -10.20 -7.03
C MET A 94 -12.18 -9.90 -5.55
N THR A 95 -11.58 -8.85 -5.01
CA THR A 95 -11.68 -8.50 -3.58
C THR A 95 -13.08 -8.01 -3.19
N VAL A 96 -13.78 -7.27 -4.05
CA VAL A 96 -15.15 -6.83 -3.76
C VAL A 96 -16.13 -8.00 -3.83
N LEU A 97 -15.85 -9.00 -4.67
CA LEU A 97 -16.63 -10.25 -4.70
C LEU A 97 -16.41 -11.05 -3.42
N MET A 98 -15.15 -11.24 -3.03
CA MET A 98 -14.69 -12.07 -1.91
C MET A 98 -13.80 -11.24 -0.95
N PRO A 99 -14.38 -10.41 -0.07
CA PRO A 99 -13.64 -9.65 0.93
C PRO A 99 -13.25 -10.54 2.12
N VAL A 100 -12.25 -11.39 1.89
CA VAL A 100 -11.75 -12.41 2.83
C VAL A 100 -10.46 -11.97 3.53
N SER A 101 -10.17 -12.56 4.68
CA SER A 101 -8.89 -12.36 5.39
C SER A 101 -7.72 -12.85 4.52
N GLY A 102 -6.61 -12.11 4.53
CA GLY A 102 -5.49 -12.42 3.64
C GLY A 102 -5.69 -11.96 2.19
N GLY A 103 -6.86 -11.40 1.85
CA GLY A 103 -7.12 -10.72 0.58
C GLY A 103 -6.66 -11.51 -0.65
N PHE A 104 -5.88 -10.85 -1.52
CA PHE A 104 -5.40 -11.42 -2.79
C PHE A 104 -4.54 -12.69 -2.62
N ILE A 105 -3.87 -12.87 -1.48
CA ILE A 105 -3.03 -14.04 -1.17
C ILE A 105 -3.90 -15.31 -1.11
N ARG A 106 -5.03 -15.20 -0.42
CA ARG A 106 -5.96 -16.30 -0.24
C ARG A 106 -6.67 -16.64 -1.55
N LEU A 107 -7.03 -15.60 -2.32
CA LEU A 107 -7.62 -15.76 -3.65
C LEU A 107 -6.66 -16.46 -4.62
N ALA A 108 -5.36 -16.15 -4.57
CA ALA A 108 -4.34 -16.80 -5.40
C ALA A 108 -4.26 -18.31 -5.13
N GLY A 109 -4.25 -18.70 -3.85
CA GLY A 109 -4.24 -20.12 -3.47
C GLY A 109 -5.53 -20.86 -3.82
N HIS A 110 -6.67 -20.17 -3.74
CA HIS A 110 -7.98 -20.80 -3.93
C HIS A 110 -8.35 -20.95 -5.40
N TRP A 111 -8.01 -19.98 -6.25
CA TRP A 111 -8.42 -19.97 -7.66
C TRP A 111 -7.34 -20.41 -8.65
N VAL A 112 -6.07 -20.43 -8.23
CA VAL A 112 -4.96 -20.79 -9.12
C VAL A 112 -4.26 -22.08 -8.70
N ASP A 113 -3.57 -22.04 -7.57
CA ASP A 113 -2.80 -23.15 -7.03
C ASP A 113 -2.41 -22.82 -5.58
N ASP A 114 -2.50 -23.80 -4.68
CA ASP A 114 -2.07 -23.61 -3.29
C ASP A 114 -0.60 -23.15 -3.19
N ALA A 115 0.25 -23.61 -4.13
CA ALA A 115 1.64 -23.16 -4.22
C ALA A 115 1.77 -21.68 -4.61
N LEU A 116 0.87 -21.14 -5.45
CA LEU A 116 0.86 -19.70 -5.74
C LEU A 116 0.46 -18.90 -4.49
N GLY A 117 -0.57 -19.35 -3.77
CA GLY A 117 -0.97 -18.73 -2.51
C GLY A 117 0.13 -18.78 -1.44
N PHE A 118 0.88 -19.88 -1.36
CA PHE A 118 2.04 -20.00 -0.48
C PHE A 118 3.13 -18.99 -0.87
N MET A 119 3.54 -18.98 -2.14
CA MET A 119 4.58 -18.08 -2.64
C MET A 119 4.19 -16.61 -2.47
N THR A 120 2.99 -16.22 -2.90
CA THR A 120 2.49 -14.85 -2.79
C THR A 120 2.42 -14.40 -1.33
N GLY A 121 1.95 -15.26 -0.44
CA GLY A 121 1.83 -14.91 0.98
C GLY A 121 3.17 -14.71 1.67
N TRP A 122 4.16 -15.59 1.42
CA TRP A 122 5.50 -15.41 1.97
C TRP A 122 6.25 -14.24 1.32
N ASN A 123 6.07 -14.02 0.00
CA ASN A 123 6.63 -12.86 -0.69
C ASN A 123 6.10 -11.54 -0.09
N PHE A 124 4.78 -11.43 0.06
CA PHE A 124 4.15 -10.25 0.64
C PHE A 124 4.52 -10.04 2.10
N PHE A 125 4.59 -11.13 2.89
CA PHE A 125 5.04 -11.05 4.28
C PHE A 125 6.46 -10.51 4.39
N ILE A 126 7.42 -11.03 3.60
CA ILE A 126 8.81 -10.57 3.60
C ILE A 126 8.91 -9.12 3.11
N TYR A 127 8.18 -8.78 2.05
CA TYR A 127 8.10 -7.43 1.50
C TYR A 127 7.66 -6.42 2.57
N GLU A 128 6.53 -6.66 3.22
CA GLU A 128 5.99 -5.79 4.26
C GLU A 128 6.88 -5.75 5.52
N ALA A 129 7.42 -6.90 5.93
CA ALA A 129 8.27 -6.98 7.11
C ALA A 129 9.60 -6.20 6.92
N LEU A 130 10.16 -6.19 5.71
CA LEU A 130 11.38 -5.44 5.39
C LEU A 130 11.12 -3.93 5.21
N LEU A 131 9.89 -3.53 4.88
CA LEU A 131 9.50 -2.12 4.86
C LEU A 131 9.54 -1.47 6.25
N ILE A 132 9.36 -2.23 7.32
CA ILE A 132 9.40 -1.69 8.70
C ILE A 132 10.79 -1.12 9.04
N PRO A 133 11.91 -1.87 8.96
CA PRO A 133 13.24 -1.32 9.20
C PRO A 133 13.63 -0.23 8.19
N PHE A 134 13.11 -0.28 6.95
CA PHE A 134 13.27 0.79 5.97
C PHE A 134 12.72 2.12 6.49
N GLU A 135 11.47 2.15 6.99
CA GLU A 135 10.87 3.38 7.52
C GLU A 135 11.56 3.84 8.82
N ILE A 136 11.99 2.94 9.71
CA ILE A 136 12.76 3.29 10.91
C ILE A 136 14.08 3.98 10.52
N THR A 137 14.75 3.46 9.49
CA THR A 137 16.00 4.04 9.00
C THR A 137 15.76 5.40 8.35
N ALA A 138 14.67 5.55 7.61
CA ALA A 138 14.25 6.81 7.01
C ALA A 138 13.87 7.87 8.06
N LEU A 139 13.23 7.47 9.16
CA LEU A 139 12.95 8.36 10.30
C LEU A 139 14.23 8.96 10.88
N ASN A 140 15.26 8.14 11.09
CA ASN A 140 16.55 8.62 11.57
C ASN A 140 17.20 9.59 10.57
N LEU A 141 17.08 9.31 9.27
CA LEU A 141 17.56 10.21 8.22
C LEU A 141 16.86 11.57 8.25
N VAL A 142 15.54 11.61 8.48
CA VAL A 142 14.79 12.88 8.61
C VAL A 142 15.15 13.62 9.89
N LEU A 143 15.33 12.93 11.01
CA LEU A 143 15.74 13.53 12.29
C LEU A 143 17.12 14.18 12.23
N SER A 144 18.02 13.66 11.40
CA SER A 144 19.35 14.25 11.22
C SER A 144 19.32 15.67 10.62
N PHE A 145 18.18 16.09 10.08
CA PHE A 145 17.96 17.49 9.67
C PHE A 145 18.09 18.51 10.81
N TRP A 146 17.61 18.17 12.00
CA TRP A 146 17.66 19.07 13.16
C TRP A 146 18.95 18.91 13.99
N ASN A 147 19.48 17.70 14.06
CA ASN A 147 20.67 17.42 14.83
C ASN A 147 21.45 16.24 14.21
N GLN A 148 22.67 16.50 13.79
CA GLN A 148 23.55 15.47 13.21
C GLN A 148 24.05 14.45 14.25
N GLU A 149 24.02 14.77 15.54
CA GLU A 149 24.37 13.84 16.61
C GLU A 149 23.53 12.56 16.58
N VAL A 150 22.30 12.62 16.03
CA VAL A 150 21.41 11.45 15.89
C VAL A 150 21.98 10.38 14.93
N THR A 151 22.98 10.72 14.11
CA THR A 151 23.67 9.75 13.24
C THR A 151 24.78 8.98 13.95
N LYS A 152 25.16 9.39 15.17
CA LYS A 152 26.12 8.65 15.99
C LYS A 152 25.52 7.34 16.49
N PRO A 153 26.34 6.29 16.72
CA PRO A 153 25.86 4.94 17.05
C PRO A 153 24.89 4.88 18.24
N GLY A 154 25.19 5.59 19.34
CA GLY A 154 24.35 5.58 20.53
C GLY A 154 22.96 6.18 20.31
N PRO A 155 22.85 7.45 19.91
CA PRO A 155 21.56 8.09 19.58
C PRO A 155 20.76 7.34 18.49
N THR A 156 21.43 6.86 17.43
CA THR A 156 20.78 6.05 16.38
C THR A 156 20.12 4.81 16.99
N ALA A 157 20.83 4.06 17.84
CA ALA A 157 20.27 2.89 18.50
C ALA A 157 19.09 3.25 19.40
N GLY A 158 19.19 4.36 20.15
CA GLY A 158 18.10 4.87 20.99
C GLY A 158 16.83 5.21 20.20
N ILE A 159 16.97 5.85 19.04
CA ILE A 159 15.85 6.16 18.14
C ILE A 159 15.22 4.87 17.60
N CYS A 160 16.02 3.90 17.15
CA CYS A 160 15.52 2.61 16.68
C CYS A 160 14.67 1.94 17.77
N ILE A 161 15.18 1.85 19.01
CA ILE A 161 14.45 1.25 20.14
C ILE A 161 13.13 2.00 20.41
N ALA A 162 13.17 3.34 20.45
CA ALA A 162 11.99 4.15 20.72
C ALA A 162 10.89 3.92 19.66
N VAL A 163 11.24 3.91 18.37
CA VAL A 163 10.28 3.67 17.28
C VAL A 163 9.75 2.24 17.32
N ILE A 164 10.59 1.23 17.59
CA ILE A 164 10.17 -0.17 17.76
C ILE A 164 9.15 -0.30 18.90
N ILE A 165 9.39 0.34 20.04
CA ILE A 165 8.45 0.34 21.17
C ILE A 165 7.13 1.03 20.78
N CYS A 166 7.19 2.16 20.06
CA CYS A 166 5.98 2.85 19.60
C CYS A 166 5.14 1.98 18.66
N TYR A 167 5.78 1.31 17.68
CA TYR A 167 5.08 0.37 16.78
C TYR A 167 4.48 -0.80 17.55
N ALA A 168 5.23 -1.36 18.52
CA ALA A 168 4.73 -2.43 19.37
C ALA A 168 3.49 -1.99 20.17
N ALA A 169 3.56 -0.84 20.82
CA ALA A 169 2.46 -0.29 21.62
C ALA A 169 1.20 -0.06 20.77
N LEU A 170 1.33 0.59 19.60
CA LEU A 170 0.20 0.89 18.74
C LEU A 170 -0.49 -0.37 18.18
N ASN A 171 0.28 -1.40 17.82
CA ASN A 171 -0.26 -2.62 17.23
C ASN A 171 -0.82 -3.61 18.27
N ILE A 172 -0.34 -3.55 19.54
CA ILE A 172 -0.85 -4.42 20.62
C ILE A 172 -2.11 -3.83 21.27
N LEU A 173 -2.12 -2.51 21.54
CA LEU A 173 -3.11 -1.89 22.44
C LEU A 173 -4.53 -1.85 21.90
N ALA A 174 -4.77 -1.91 20.63
CA ALA A 174 -6.05 -2.31 20.00
C ALA A 174 -6.14 -1.93 18.52
N VAL A 175 -6.82 -2.77 17.74
CA VAL A 175 -7.20 -2.49 16.34
C VAL A 175 -7.99 -1.16 16.20
N ARG A 176 -8.78 -0.79 17.21
CA ARG A 176 -9.53 0.48 17.22
C ARG A 176 -8.62 1.70 17.38
N ALA A 177 -7.65 1.62 18.28
CA ALA A 177 -6.66 2.70 18.46
C ALA A 177 -5.76 2.84 17.21
N TYR A 178 -5.38 1.74 16.57
CA TYR A 178 -4.68 1.74 15.29
C TYR A 178 -5.47 2.52 14.23
N GLY A 179 -6.75 2.22 14.02
CA GLY A 179 -7.58 2.90 13.01
C GLY A 179 -7.73 4.40 13.25
N GLU A 180 -7.82 4.85 14.50
CA GLU A 180 -7.87 6.28 14.82
C GLU A 180 -6.50 6.96 14.68
N ALA A 181 -5.43 6.35 15.15
CA ALA A 181 -4.08 6.88 14.98
C ALA A 181 -3.72 7.03 13.52
N GLU A 182 -3.97 5.99 12.71
CA GLU A 182 -3.71 5.99 11.28
C GLU A 182 -4.57 7.02 10.54
N PHE A 183 -5.81 7.25 11.00
CA PHE A 183 -6.67 8.31 10.46
C PHE A 183 -6.01 9.69 10.57
N TRP A 184 -5.53 10.07 11.75
CA TRP A 184 -4.92 11.40 11.97
C TRP A 184 -3.56 11.53 11.30
N LEU A 185 -2.73 10.50 11.37
CA LEU A 185 -1.41 10.48 10.75
C LEU A 185 -1.52 10.53 9.21
N SER A 186 -2.43 9.76 8.62
CA SER A 186 -2.66 9.79 7.16
C SER A 186 -3.31 11.08 6.69
N GLY A 187 -4.11 11.74 7.53
CA GLY A 187 -4.60 13.09 7.26
C GLY A 187 -3.45 14.10 7.12
N GLY A 188 -2.44 14.00 7.99
CA GLY A 188 -1.22 14.80 7.91
C GLY A 188 -0.45 14.62 6.60
N LYS A 189 -0.41 13.40 6.04
CA LYS A 189 0.22 13.12 4.73
C LYS A 189 -0.44 13.88 3.58
N VAL A 190 -1.76 13.92 3.57
CA VAL A 190 -2.53 14.64 2.55
C VAL A 190 -2.28 16.15 2.66
N ILE A 191 -2.26 16.69 3.89
CA ILE A 191 -1.93 18.11 4.13
C ILE A 191 -0.50 18.43 3.65
N LEU A 192 0.47 17.58 3.99
CA LEU A 192 1.86 17.73 3.53
C LEU A 192 1.92 17.78 2.00
N LEU A 193 1.26 16.85 1.32
CA LEU A 193 1.28 16.79 -0.14
C LEU A 193 0.72 18.07 -0.80
N PHE A 194 -0.44 18.54 -0.35
CA PHE A 194 -1.03 19.78 -0.86
C PHE A 194 -0.18 21.01 -0.52
N MET A 195 0.45 21.04 0.64
CA MET A 195 1.39 22.10 1.02
C MET A 195 2.59 22.14 0.06
N LEU A 196 3.14 20.97 -0.32
CA LEU A 196 4.24 20.87 -1.28
C LEU A 196 3.81 21.28 -2.70
N PHE A 197 2.59 20.96 -3.12
CA PHE A 197 2.03 21.43 -4.39
C PHE A 197 1.86 22.96 -4.38
N MET A 198 1.30 23.52 -3.32
CA MET A 198 1.17 24.96 -3.17
C MET A 198 2.53 25.67 -3.09
N PHE A 199 3.50 25.10 -2.37
CA PHE A 199 4.88 25.57 -2.36
C PHE A 199 5.44 25.65 -3.79
N THR A 200 5.32 24.59 -4.57
CA THR A 200 5.79 24.55 -5.96
C THR A 200 5.11 25.64 -6.79
N PHE A 201 3.78 25.73 -6.71
CA PHE A 201 2.99 26.68 -7.49
C PHE A 201 3.36 28.16 -7.14
N VAL A 202 3.45 28.47 -5.86
CA VAL A 202 3.77 29.83 -5.41
C VAL A 202 5.20 30.21 -5.79
N THR A 203 6.18 29.35 -5.54
CA THR A 203 7.59 29.68 -5.78
C THR A 203 7.94 29.76 -7.27
N MET A 204 7.33 28.90 -8.11
CA MET A 204 7.59 28.95 -9.56
C MET A 204 7.08 30.26 -10.21
N LEU A 205 6.09 30.90 -9.61
CA LEU A 205 5.54 32.19 -10.06
C LEU A 205 6.27 33.41 -9.49
N GLY A 206 7.32 33.20 -8.68
CA GLY A 206 8.12 34.29 -8.08
C GLY A 206 7.75 34.60 -6.63
N GLY A 207 6.97 33.75 -5.94
CA GLY A 207 6.68 33.86 -4.51
C GLY A 207 7.81 33.32 -3.62
N ASN A 208 9.06 33.32 -4.11
CA ASN A 208 10.25 32.96 -3.36
C ASN A 208 10.98 34.24 -2.88
N PRO A 209 11.90 34.15 -1.90
CA PRO A 209 12.60 35.33 -1.34
C PRO A 209 13.36 36.18 -2.37
N SER A 210 13.84 35.56 -3.46
CA SER A 210 14.53 36.27 -4.54
C SER A 210 13.60 36.84 -5.62
N HIS A 211 12.28 36.67 -5.49
CA HIS A 211 11.26 37.02 -6.49
C HIS A 211 11.51 36.47 -7.90
N ASP A 212 12.27 35.39 -7.99
CA ASP A 212 12.63 34.74 -9.24
C ASP A 212 11.46 33.89 -9.76
N ARG A 213 11.00 34.17 -10.97
CA ARG A 213 9.96 33.42 -11.70
C ARG A 213 10.63 32.33 -12.52
N TYR A 214 11.04 31.25 -11.90
CA TYR A 214 11.78 30.20 -12.59
C TYR A 214 10.88 29.28 -13.44
N GLY A 215 9.60 29.10 -13.13
CA GLY A 215 8.67 28.28 -13.93
C GLY A 215 9.20 26.87 -14.21
N PHE A 216 9.26 26.53 -15.51
CA PHE A 216 9.82 25.26 -16.00
C PHE A 216 11.29 25.37 -16.42
N ARG A 217 12.08 26.29 -15.84
CA ARG A 217 13.49 26.52 -16.19
C ARG A 217 14.31 25.23 -16.22
N TYR A 218 14.16 24.38 -15.19
CA TYR A 218 14.93 23.14 -15.05
C TYR A 218 14.58 22.05 -16.06
N TRP A 219 13.51 22.23 -16.84
CA TRP A 219 13.19 21.38 -17.98
C TRP A 219 13.97 21.75 -19.24
N ASN A 220 14.45 23.00 -19.32
CA ASN A 220 15.25 23.51 -20.43
C ASN A 220 16.75 23.49 -20.10
N ASP A 221 17.12 23.87 -18.88
CA ASP A 221 18.49 23.91 -18.38
C ASP A 221 18.50 23.33 -16.96
N PRO A 222 19.17 22.19 -16.73
CA PRO A 222 20.07 21.41 -17.62
C PRO A 222 19.37 20.49 -18.63
N GLY A 223 18.04 20.52 -18.73
CA GLY A 223 17.26 19.77 -19.70
C GLY A 223 16.34 18.71 -19.08
N ALA A 224 15.34 18.27 -19.85
CA ALA A 224 14.30 17.37 -19.37
C ALA A 224 14.76 15.92 -19.14
N PHE A 225 15.83 15.50 -19.82
CA PHE A 225 16.30 14.12 -19.83
C PHE A 225 17.77 14.04 -19.42
N ALA A 226 18.04 13.41 -18.28
CA ALA A 226 19.40 13.15 -17.81
C ALA A 226 19.98 11.90 -18.47
N GLU A 227 21.31 11.90 -18.65
CA GLU A 227 22.07 10.72 -19.04
C GLU A 227 22.54 9.98 -17.79
N TYR A 228 22.28 8.69 -17.71
CA TYR A 228 22.68 7.87 -16.56
C TYR A 228 23.91 7.05 -16.93
N HIS A 229 24.28 5.95 -16.69
CA HIS A 229 25.54 5.24 -16.89
C HIS A 229 26.29 5.52 -18.22
N THR A 230 25.58 5.58 -19.32
CA THR A 230 26.13 5.85 -20.65
C THR A 230 25.75 7.25 -21.16
N LYS A 231 26.34 7.67 -22.29
CA LYS A 231 26.06 8.95 -22.92
C LYS A 231 25.11 8.81 -24.11
N GLY A 232 24.46 9.92 -24.47
CA GLY A 232 23.60 10.00 -25.65
C GLY A 232 22.22 9.37 -25.44
N ALA A 233 21.62 8.85 -26.51
CA ALA A 233 20.27 8.29 -26.48
C ALA A 233 20.14 7.07 -25.55
N VAL A 234 21.16 6.22 -25.49
CA VAL A 234 21.19 5.06 -24.60
C VAL A 234 21.19 5.51 -23.13
N GLY A 235 22.05 6.49 -22.78
CA GLY A 235 22.12 7.03 -21.42
C GLY A 235 20.81 7.67 -20.96
N ARG A 236 20.08 8.35 -21.86
CA ARG A 236 18.74 8.90 -21.58
C ARG A 236 17.71 7.79 -21.36
N PHE A 237 17.78 6.70 -22.12
CA PHE A 237 16.92 5.54 -21.92
C PHE A 237 17.22 4.84 -20.57
N GLU A 238 18.49 4.70 -20.22
CA GLU A 238 18.89 4.20 -18.89
C GLU A 238 18.39 5.12 -17.76
N GLY A 239 18.46 6.44 -17.97
CA GLY A 239 17.88 7.42 -17.05
C GLY A 239 16.36 7.26 -16.88
N PHE A 240 15.64 7.01 -17.99
CA PHE A 240 14.22 6.68 -17.94
C PHE A 240 13.96 5.38 -17.18
N LEU A 241 14.76 4.33 -17.39
CA LEU A 241 14.65 3.10 -16.58
C LEU A 241 14.89 3.36 -15.10
N GLY A 242 15.90 4.17 -14.74
CA GLY A 242 16.16 4.59 -13.36
C GLY A 242 14.97 5.32 -12.72
N ALA A 243 14.29 6.18 -13.48
CA ALA A 243 13.07 6.84 -13.05
C ALA A 243 11.89 5.86 -12.94
N LEU A 244 11.78 4.88 -13.85
CA LEU A 244 10.76 3.83 -13.82
C LEU A 244 10.90 2.92 -12.60
N TRP A 245 12.15 2.59 -12.19
CA TRP A 245 12.42 1.86 -10.94
C TRP A 245 11.98 2.66 -9.72
N SER A 246 12.25 3.96 -9.70
CA SER A 246 11.76 4.84 -8.63
C SER A 246 10.23 4.89 -8.59
N ALA A 247 9.57 4.93 -9.73
CA ALA A 247 8.10 4.88 -9.82
C ALA A 247 7.55 3.52 -9.35
N SER A 248 8.19 2.41 -9.72
CA SER A 248 7.75 1.06 -9.32
C SER A 248 7.86 0.80 -7.82
N PHE A 249 8.78 1.47 -7.14
CA PHE A 249 8.89 1.45 -5.69
C PHE A 249 7.88 2.39 -5.02
N ALA A 250 7.66 3.58 -5.60
CA ALA A 250 6.84 4.62 -4.96
C ALA A 250 5.34 4.41 -5.13
N VAL A 251 4.91 3.89 -6.29
CA VAL A 251 3.48 3.79 -6.65
C VAL A 251 2.93 2.44 -6.21
N VAL A 252 2.15 2.47 -5.13
CA VAL A 252 1.55 1.30 -4.47
C VAL A 252 0.10 1.61 -4.06
N GLY A 253 -0.69 0.61 -3.68
CA GLY A 253 -2.04 0.86 -3.13
C GLY A 253 -3.07 -0.27 -3.21
N PRO A 254 -3.22 -1.03 -4.31
CA PRO A 254 -4.25 -2.08 -4.43
C PRO A 254 -4.15 -3.17 -3.36
N GLU A 255 -2.94 -3.56 -2.98
CA GLU A 255 -2.62 -4.56 -1.96
C GLU A 255 -3.17 -4.18 -0.60
N TYR A 256 -2.99 -2.93 -0.16
CA TYR A 256 -3.46 -2.47 1.15
C TYR A 256 -4.99 -2.49 1.26
N VAL A 257 -5.70 -2.09 0.18
CA VAL A 257 -7.17 -2.17 0.15
C VAL A 257 -7.63 -3.62 0.20
N SER A 258 -6.94 -4.53 -0.50
CA SER A 258 -7.26 -5.96 -0.48
C SER A 258 -7.04 -6.58 0.90
N MET A 259 -5.96 -6.23 1.59
CA MET A 259 -5.62 -6.78 2.92
C MET A 259 -6.60 -6.37 4.02
N VAL A 260 -7.14 -5.14 3.98
CA VAL A 260 -8.10 -4.66 4.99
C VAL A 260 -9.55 -5.02 4.68
N ALA A 261 -9.82 -5.69 3.56
CA ALA A 261 -11.17 -5.94 3.08
C ALA A 261 -12.02 -6.76 4.06
N ALA A 262 -11.41 -7.73 4.75
CA ALA A 262 -12.11 -8.56 5.74
C ALA A 262 -12.52 -7.83 7.02
N GLU A 263 -11.82 -6.76 7.37
CA GLU A 263 -12.10 -5.96 8.58
C GLU A 263 -13.06 -4.79 8.32
N ALA A 264 -13.52 -4.63 7.08
CA ALA A 264 -14.48 -3.59 6.67
C ALA A 264 -15.89 -3.90 7.17
N LYS A 265 -16.59 -2.92 7.77
CA LYS A 265 -17.98 -3.08 8.22
C LYS A 265 -18.97 -3.35 7.08
N ARG A 266 -18.79 -2.73 5.93
CA ARG A 266 -19.57 -2.94 4.72
C ARG A 266 -18.64 -3.19 3.54
N PRO A 267 -18.05 -4.39 3.45
CA PRO A 267 -16.93 -4.63 2.57
C PRO A 267 -17.24 -4.36 1.11
N ARG A 268 -18.40 -4.80 0.59
CA ARG A 268 -18.74 -4.61 -0.83
C ARG A 268 -18.98 -3.16 -1.22
N ILE A 269 -19.30 -2.29 -0.26
CA ILE A 269 -19.54 -0.85 -0.51
C ILE A 269 -18.28 -0.04 -0.26
N TYR A 270 -17.69 -0.19 0.93
CA TYR A 270 -16.53 0.63 1.32
C TYR A 270 -15.27 0.25 0.58
N ILE A 271 -15.02 -1.05 0.39
CA ILE A 271 -13.87 -1.55 -0.38
C ILE A 271 -14.00 -1.18 -1.86
N LYS A 272 -15.20 -1.30 -2.45
CA LYS A 272 -15.48 -0.82 -3.81
C LYS A 272 -15.15 0.66 -3.97
N THR A 273 -15.53 1.48 -2.99
CA THR A 273 -15.25 2.92 -3.00
C THR A 273 -13.74 3.17 -2.85
N ALA A 274 -13.05 2.43 -1.98
CA ALA A 274 -11.61 2.54 -1.79
C ALA A 274 -10.84 2.24 -3.09
N PHE A 275 -11.14 1.16 -3.79
CA PHE A 275 -10.52 0.85 -5.09
C PHE A 275 -10.79 1.93 -6.16
N LYS A 276 -12.00 2.52 -6.19
CA LYS A 276 -12.32 3.61 -7.12
C LYS A 276 -11.51 4.87 -6.84
N THR A 277 -11.21 5.17 -5.58
CA THR A 277 -10.43 6.36 -5.22
C THR A 277 -8.94 6.22 -5.52
N ILE A 278 -8.40 5.00 -5.68
CA ILE A 278 -7.00 4.76 -6.05
C ILE A 278 -6.64 5.44 -7.38
N TYR A 279 -7.51 5.45 -8.37
CA TYR A 279 -7.24 6.09 -9.67
C TYR A 279 -6.96 7.59 -9.52
N TRP A 280 -7.71 8.29 -8.66
CA TRP A 280 -7.46 9.70 -8.35
C TRP A 280 -6.16 9.90 -7.59
N ARG A 281 -5.80 8.97 -6.68
CA ARG A 281 -4.52 9.01 -5.96
C ARG A 281 -3.35 8.86 -6.93
N PHE A 282 -3.44 7.98 -7.91
CA PHE A 282 -2.40 7.80 -8.92
C PHE A 282 -2.15 9.09 -9.69
N GLY A 283 -3.18 9.73 -10.20
CA GLY A 283 -3.04 10.99 -10.93
C GLY A 283 -2.57 12.15 -10.04
N LEU A 284 -3.27 12.40 -8.93
CA LEU A 284 -3.02 13.57 -8.11
C LEU A 284 -1.74 13.44 -7.27
N PHE A 285 -1.59 12.31 -6.55
CA PHE A 285 -0.49 12.20 -5.58
C PHE A 285 0.83 11.87 -6.26
N PHE A 286 0.86 10.85 -7.12
CA PHE A 286 2.12 10.39 -7.70
C PHE A 286 2.55 11.21 -8.91
N VAL A 287 1.67 11.39 -9.90
CA VAL A 287 2.00 12.20 -11.09
C VAL A 287 2.19 13.67 -10.71
N GLY A 288 1.33 14.22 -9.83
CA GLY A 288 1.48 15.57 -9.31
C GLY A 288 2.79 15.79 -8.57
N SER A 289 3.22 14.83 -7.72
CA SER A 289 4.51 14.92 -7.02
C SER A 289 5.69 14.86 -7.97
N ALA A 290 5.67 13.99 -8.98
CA ALA A 290 6.75 13.90 -9.97
C ALA A 290 6.90 15.20 -10.78
N LEU A 291 5.77 15.81 -11.16
CA LEU A 291 5.76 17.12 -11.82
C LEU A 291 6.35 18.21 -10.91
N CYS A 292 5.87 18.30 -9.67
CA CYS A 292 6.33 19.31 -8.72
C CYS A 292 7.82 19.17 -8.40
N VAL A 293 8.31 17.96 -8.15
CA VAL A 293 9.74 17.71 -7.90
C VAL A 293 10.59 18.12 -9.09
N GLY A 294 10.16 17.80 -10.33
CA GLY A 294 10.86 18.22 -11.54
C GLY A 294 10.84 19.73 -11.83
N ILE A 295 9.93 20.47 -11.20
CA ILE A 295 9.87 21.95 -11.30
C ILE A 295 10.82 22.61 -10.30
N VAL A 296 10.90 22.10 -9.06
CA VAL A 296 11.57 22.84 -7.96
C VAL A 296 13.07 22.56 -7.83
N VAL A 297 13.58 21.43 -8.36
CA VAL A 297 15.00 21.05 -8.27
C VAL A 297 15.52 20.60 -9.61
N PRO A 298 16.69 21.13 -10.09
CA PRO A 298 17.37 20.57 -11.26
C PRO A 298 17.98 19.20 -10.92
N TRP A 299 17.95 18.28 -11.87
CA TRP A 299 18.49 16.92 -11.67
C TRP A 299 20.00 16.90 -11.41
N ASN A 300 20.74 17.91 -11.86
CA ASN A 300 22.19 18.07 -11.63
C ASN A 300 22.52 18.90 -10.38
N ASP A 301 21.56 19.18 -9.50
CA ASP A 301 21.82 19.87 -8.24
C ASP A 301 22.93 19.16 -7.44
N PRO A 302 23.98 19.90 -7.00
CA PRO A 302 25.13 19.27 -6.32
C PRO A 302 24.74 18.51 -5.06
N THR A 303 23.78 19.06 -4.28
CA THR A 303 23.30 18.42 -3.05
C THR A 303 22.54 17.14 -3.38
N LEU A 304 21.64 17.18 -4.39
CA LEU A 304 20.91 16.01 -4.85
C LEU A 304 21.86 14.91 -5.35
N GLN A 305 22.87 15.28 -6.13
CA GLN A 305 23.86 14.33 -6.68
C GLN A 305 24.77 13.75 -5.60
N ALA A 306 25.26 14.56 -4.65
CA ALA A 306 26.05 14.09 -3.52
C ALA A 306 25.27 13.13 -2.64
N VAL A 307 23.99 13.44 -2.45
CA VAL A 307 23.03 12.58 -1.78
C VAL A 307 22.89 11.22 -2.48
N MET A 308 22.81 11.20 -3.82
CA MET A 308 22.67 9.94 -4.57
C MET A 308 23.93 9.09 -4.56
N LYS A 309 25.11 9.71 -4.54
CA LYS A 309 26.42 9.03 -4.48
C LYS A 309 26.78 8.53 -3.08
N GLY A 310 26.03 8.93 -2.05
CA GLY A 310 26.37 8.62 -0.65
C GLY A 310 27.58 9.39 -0.12
N GLU A 311 28.00 10.44 -0.84
CA GLU A 311 29.19 11.27 -0.53
C GLU A 311 28.85 12.48 0.36
N ALA A 312 27.56 12.70 0.67
CA ALA A 312 27.12 13.80 1.49
C ALA A 312 27.50 13.56 2.96
N ASP A 313 28.67 14.06 3.36
CA ASP A 313 29.05 14.17 4.76
C ASP A 313 27.97 14.98 5.50
N GLY A 314 27.15 14.28 6.30
CA GLY A 314 26.38 14.86 7.41
C GLY A 314 25.46 16.06 7.16
N THR A 315 25.37 16.63 5.97
CA THR A 315 24.44 17.73 5.70
C THR A 315 23.05 17.17 5.38
N SER A 316 22.39 16.80 6.40
CA SER A 316 21.08 16.15 6.51
C SER A 316 19.91 16.87 5.85
N ALA A 317 20.10 18.01 5.26
CA ALA A 317 19.11 18.75 4.48
C ALA A 317 18.55 17.99 3.29
N ALA A 318 19.15 16.87 2.97
CA ALA A 318 19.05 16.20 1.70
C ALA A 318 18.14 14.96 1.71
N ALA A 319 17.32 14.77 2.72
CA ALA A 319 16.37 13.67 2.71
C ALA A 319 15.33 13.82 1.60
N SER A 320 14.88 15.02 1.28
CA SER A 320 13.82 15.28 0.31
C SER A 320 14.23 16.34 -0.72
N PRO A 321 13.93 16.14 -2.02
CA PRO A 321 14.12 17.15 -3.06
C PRO A 321 13.46 18.48 -2.72
N TYR A 322 12.29 18.48 -2.09
CA TYR A 322 11.60 19.69 -1.68
C TYR A 322 12.38 20.48 -0.62
N VAL A 323 13.00 19.80 0.33
CA VAL A 323 13.82 20.44 1.36
C VAL A 323 15.10 21.04 0.74
N ILE A 324 15.71 20.35 -0.24
CA ILE A 324 16.81 20.88 -1.04
C ILE A 324 16.38 22.18 -1.74
N ALA A 325 15.23 22.15 -2.44
CA ALA A 325 14.70 23.34 -3.13
C ALA A 325 14.46 24.52 -2.18
N MET A 326 13.85 24.28 -1.02
CA MET A 326 13.59 25.32 -0.01
C MET A 326 14.88 25.97 0.48
N LYS A 327 15.92 25.15 0.73
CA LYS A 327 17.24 25.68 1.14
C LYS A 327 17.91 26.46 0.03
N ASN A 328 17.87 25.98 -1.21
CA ASN A 328 18.42 26.69 -2.36
C ASN A 328 17.74 28.04 -2.60
N MET A 329 16.47 28.17 -2.20
CA MET A 329 15.70 29.42 -2.29
C MET A 329 15.87 30.34 -1.05
N GLY A 330 16.63 29.93 -0.04
CA GLY A 330 16.81 30.70 1.20
C GLY A 330 15.58 30.75 2.10
N ILE A 331 14.76 29.68 2.08
CA ILE A 331 13.57 29.55 2.92
C ILE A 331 13.93 28.77 4.19
N ASP A 332 13.86 29.41 5.36
CA ASP A 332 14.36 28.82 6.60
C ASP A 332 13.29 28.09 7.43
N VAL A 333 12.07 28.60 7.48
CA VAL A 333 11.02 28.06 8.39
C VAL A 333 10.30 26.85 7.80
N LEU A 334 9.94 26.91 6.52
CA LEU A 334 9.12 25.88 5.88
C LEU A 334 9.78 24.48 5.87
N PRO A 335 11.12 24.33 5.68
CA PRO A 335 11.79 23.04 5.80
C PRO A 335 11.56 22.32 7.13
N HIS A 336 11.47 23.05 8.25
CA HIS A 336 11.20 22.47 9.56
C HIS A 336 9.80 21.87 9.64
N ILE A 337 8.80 22.58 9.10
CA ILE A 337 7.40 22.10 9.05
C ILE A 337 7.29 20.88 8.15
N VAL A 338 7.90 20.94 6.96
CA VAL A 338 7.89 19.83 5.99
C VAL A 338 8.54 18.58 6.59
N ASN A 339 9.72 18.70 7.22
CA ASN A 339 10.39 17.55 7.85
C ASN A 339 9.58 17.00 9.03
N ALA A 340 8.93 17.83 9.84
CA ALA A 340 8.06 17.38 10.92
C ALA A 340 6.85 16.56 10.39
N LEU A 341 6.20 17.04 9.32
CA LEU A 341 5.12 16.32 8.68
C LEU A 341 5.61 15.07 7.93
N MET A 342 6.80 15.11 7.33
CA MET A 342 7.43 13.89 6.76
C MET A 342 7.71 12.86 7.83
N PHE A 343 8.21 13.26 9.01
CA PHE A 343 8.44 12.36 10.14
C PHE A 343 7.14 11.62 10.52
N THR A 344 6.04 12.34 10.69
CA THR A 344 4.73 11.71 11.00
C THR A 344 4.25 10.80 9.87
N SER A 345 4.48 11.18 8.61
CA SER A 345 4.13 10.38 7.43
C SER A 345 4.89 9.07 7.38
N ILE A 346 6.19 9.11 7.58
CA ILE A 346 7.10 7.95 7.59
C ILE A 346 6.74 7.03 8.76
N PHE A 347 6.51 7.58 9.95
CA PHE A 347 6.10 6.82 11.12
C PHE A 347 4.78 6.07 10.89
N SER A 348 3.78 6.73 10.30
CA SER A 348 2.51 6.12 9.92
C SER A 348 2.68 4.97 8.91
N ALA A 349 3.54 5.15 7.90
CA ALA A 349 3.80 4.10 6.92
C ALA A 349 4.37 2.82 7.57
N GLY A 350 5.40 2.95 8.41
CA GLY A 350 5.98 1.81 9.14
C GLY A 350 5.00 1.13 10.10
N ASN A 351 4.08 1.90 10.70
CA ASN A 351 3.00 1.34 11.51
C ASN A 351 2.03 0.51 10.66
N THR A 352 1.66 0.99 9.47
CA THR A 352 0.80 0.25 8.52
C THR A 352 1.48 -1.04 8.04
N TYR A 353 2.77 -1.00 7.72
CA TYR A 353 3.53 -2.20 7.31
C TYR A 353 3.60 -3.25 8.42
N THR A 354 3.79 -2.83 9.67
CA THR A 354 3.72 -3.74 10.84
C THR A 354 2.37 -4.44 10.94
N TYR A 355 1.28 -3.69 10.73
CA TYR A 355 -0.08 -4.21 10.68
C TYR A 355 -0.26 -5.21 9.53
N CYS A 356 0.10 -4.83 8.30
CA CYS A 356 -0.06 -5.66 7.10
C CYS A 356 0.78 -6.94 7.16
N ALA A 357 2.06 -6.87 7.57
CA ALA A 357 2.92 -8.03 7.76
C ALA A 357 2.32 -9.03 8.77
N THR A 358 1.79 -8.53 9.89
CA THR A 358 1.16 -9.37 10.91
C THR A 358 -0.07 -10.09 10.38
N ARG A 359 -0.93 -9.40 9.60
CA ARG A 359 -2.14 -9.98 9.00
C ARG A 359 -1.82 -10.94 7.85
N SER A 360 -0.79 -10.67 7.08
CA SER A 360 -0.31 -11.57 6.03
C SER A 360 0.15 -12.91 6.60
N LEU A 361 0.99 -12.89 7.63
CA LEU A 361 1.48 -14.09 8.28
C LEU A 361 0.34 -14.87 8.97
N TYR A 362 -0.62 -14.18 9.55
CA TYR A 362 -1.81 -14.77 10.13
C TYR A 362 -2.67 -15.47 9.05
N GLY A 363 -2.90 -14.82 7.91
CA GLY A 363 -3.61 -15.41 6.79
C GLY A 363 -2.94 -16.67 6.25
N LEU A 364 -1.61 -16.68 6.16
CA LEU A 364 -0.84 -17.88 5.81
C LEU A 364 -1.06 -19.03 6.82
N ALA A 365 -1.10 -18.69 8.11
CA ALA A 365 -1.33 -19.69 9.14
C ALA A 365 -2.76 -20.27 9.08
N LEU A 366 -3.78 -19.44 8.83
CA LEU A 366 -5.17 -19.89 8.66
C LEU A 366 -5.30 -20.91 7.53
N GLU A 367 -4.63 -20.66 6.41
CA GLU A 367 -4.64 -21.55 5.24
C GLU A 367 -3.73 -22.78 5.37
N GLY A 368 -3.06 -22.97 6.51
CA GLY A 368 -2.14 -24.09 6.72
C GLY A 368 -0.81 -23.97 5.95
N ARG A 369 -0.49 -22.75 5.45
CA ARG A 369 0.75 -22.41 4.74
C ARG A 369 1.85 -21.88 5.65
N ALA A 370 1.54 -21.71 6.95
CA ALA A 370 2.46 -21.37 8.02
C ALA A 370 2.14 -22.23 9.26
N PRO A 371 3.07 -22.34 10.24
CA PRO A 371 2.88 -23.15 11.44
C PRO A 371 1.59 -22.82 12.21
N ALA A 372 0.89 -23.86 12.67
CA ALA A 372 -0.44 -23.74 13.29
C ALA A 372 -0.48 -22.90 14.58
N PHE A 373 0.63 -22.81 15.34
CA PHE A 373 0.69 -21.98 16.54
C PHE A 373 0.49 -20.48 16.25
N LEU A 374 0.78 -20.03 15.01
CA LEU A 374 0.58 -18.66 14.56
C LEU A 374 -0.90 -18.25 14.43
N ARG A 375 -1.83 -19.23 14.48
CA ARG A 375 -3.29 -18.97 14.45
C ARG A 375 -3.83 -18.36 15.74
N LYS A 376 -3.05 -18.39 16.82
CA LYS A 376 -3.55 -17.92 18.12
C LYS A 376 -3.64 -16.41 18.17
N CYS A 377 -4.86 -15.91 18.37
CA CYS A 377 -5.15 -14.50 18.63
C CYS A 377 -5.31 -14.24 20.12
N TRP A 378 -5.02 -13.01 20.54
CA TRP A 378 -5.36 -12.51 21.88
C TRP A 378 -6.85 -12.14 21.96
N SER A 379 -7.37 -11.90 23.17
CA SER A 379 -8.77 -11.51 23.39
C SER A 379 -9.18 -10.22 22.66
N ASN A 380 -8.23 -9.36 22.32
CA ASN A 380 -8.44 -8.15 21.52
C ASN A 380 -8.40 -8.37 19.99
N GLY A 381 -8.23 -9.62 19.52
CA GLY A 381 -8.18 -9.99 18.10
C GLY A 381 -6.81 -9.80 17.44
N VAL A 382 -5.74 -9.52 18.21
CA VAL A 382 -4.37 -9.41 17.68
C VAL A 382 -3.72 -10.80 17.62
N PRO A 383 -3.21 -11.26 16.45
CA PRO A 383 -2.49 -12.53 16.34
C PRO A 383 -1.08 -12.39 16.93
N ILE A 384 -0.97 -12.65 18.23
CA ILE A 384 0.20 -12.30 19.05
C ILE A 384 1.49 -12.97 18.59
N TYR A 385 1.46 -14.24 18.20
CA TYR A 385 2.69 -14.92 17.73
C TYR A 385 3.15 -14.42 16.36
N CYS A 386 2.21 -14.11 15.43
CA CYS A 386 2.56 -13.45 14.18
C CYS A 386 3.19 -12.08 14.44
N PHE A 387 2.61 -11.31 15.36
CA PHE A 387 3.14 -10.02 15.75
C PHE A 387 4.56 -10.14 16.32
N CYS A 388 4.83 -11.09 17.21
CA CYS A 388 6.17 -11.33 17.76
C CYS A 388 7.19 -11.64 16.66
N VAL A 389 6.82 -12.45 15.66
CA VAL A 389 7.69 -12.75 14.51
C VAL A 389 7.97 -11.49 13.69
N VAL A 390 6.93 -10.69 13.39
CA VAL A 390 7.09 -9.43 12.66
C VAL A 390 8.01 -8.46 13.41
N MET A 391 7.89 -8.37 14.74
CA MET A 391 8.72 -7.47 15.56
C MET A 391 10.20 -7.88 15.66
N CYS A 392 10.59 -9.02 15.08
CA CYS A 392 12.01 -9.34 14.88
C CYS A 392 12.64 -8.54 13.72
N PHE A 393 11.88 -8.19 12.68
CA PHE A 393 12.41 -7.49 11.49
C PHE A 393 12.84 -6.05 11.76
N PRO A 394 12.16 -5.24 12.57
CA PRO A 394 12.61 -3.90 12.96
C PRO A 394 14.05 -3.82 13.45
N PHE A 395 14.58 -4.90 14.07
CA PHE A 395 15.97 -4.94 14.52
C PHE A 395 16.98 -4.84 13.39
N LEU A 396 16.60 -5.12 12.13
CA LEU A 396 17.45 -4.88 10.97
C LEU A 396 17.77 -3.38 10.79
N SER A 397 16.97 -2.47 11.35
CA SER A 397 17.31 -1.04 11.34
C SER A 397 18.61 -0.71 12.07
N PHE A 398 19.07 -1.57 13.00
CA PHE A 398 20.37 -1.40 13.67
C PHE A 398 21.56 -1.52 12.73
N LEU A 399 21.40 -2.07 11.51
CA LEU A 399 22.44 -2.07 10.48
C LEU A 399 22.95 -0.65 10.16
N GLN A 400 22.11 0.36 10.33
CA GLN A 400 22.50 1.76 10.13
C GLN A 400 23.53 2.28 11.15
N VAL A 401 23.65 1.64 12.32
CA VAL A 401 24.60 2.03 13.37
C VAL A 401 26.05 1.90 12.87
N GLY A 402 26.34 0.89 12.02
CA GLY A 402 27.67 0.67 11.46
C GLY A 402 27.85 1.15 10.02
N ASN A 403 26.75 1.34 9.26
CA ASN A 403 26.82 1.59 7.80
C ASN A 403 26.22 2.93 7.35
N GLY A 404 25.63 3.70 8.27
CA GLY A 404 24.93 4.94 7.95
C GLY A 404 23.54 4.72 7.37
N SER A 405 22.59 5.53 7.81
CA SER A 405 21.15 5.38 7.50
C SER A 405 20.85 5.37 6.01
N ARG A 406 21.56 6.21 5.23
CA ARG A 406 21.33 6.32 3.80
C ARG A 406 21.72 5.07 3.01
N LYS A 407 22.85 4.48 3.32
CA LYS A 407 23.32 3.25 2.66
C LYS A 407 22.36 2.10 2.93
N VAL A 408 21.86 2.00 4.16
CA VAL A 408 20.91 0.97 4.56
C VAL A 408 19.52 1.19 3.91
N VAL A 409 19.04 2.44 3.83
CA VAL A 409 17.82 2.76 3.05
C VAL A 409 17.95 2.27 1.62
N GLY A 410 19.08 2.55 0.96
CA GLY A 410 19.32 2.10 -0.42
C GLY A 410 19.29 0.57 -0.56
N TRP A 411 19.94 -0.16 0.35
CA TRP A 411 19.93 -1.63 0.34
C TRP A 411 18.52 -2.20 0.50
N LEU A 412 17.73 -1.63 1.42
CA LEU A 412 16.37 -2.08 1.67
C LEU A 412 15.46 -1.78 0.47
N VAL A 413 15.57 -0.59 -0.15
CA VAL A 413 14.80 -0.26 -1.38
C VAL A 413 15.06 -1.28 -2.48
N ASP A 414 16.33 -1.57 -2.76
CA ASP A 414 16.69 -2.50 -3.82
C ASP A 414 16.15 -3.92 -3.54
N LEU A 415 16.22 -4.36 -2.28
CA LEU A 415 15.76 -5.70 -1.89
C LEU A 415 14.24 -5.87 -1.97
N ILE A 416 13.49 -4.86 -1.52
CA ILE A 416 12.02 -4.98 -1.36
C ILE A 416 11.23 -4.63 -2.61
N THR A 417 11.76 -3.78 -3.51
CA THR A 417 11.00 -3.29 -4.68
C THR A 417 10.49 -4.44 -5.55
N ALA A 418 11.33 -5.43 -5.80
CA ALA A 418 10.95 -6.60 -6.59
C ALA A 418 9.82 -7.41 -5.92
N GLY A 419 9.79 -7.47 -4.59
CA GLY A 419 8.73 -8.15 -3.83
C GLY A 419 7.35 -7.58 -4.14
N GLY A 420 7.18 -6.25 -4.09
CA GLY A 420 5.92 -5.61 -4.43
C GLY A 420 5.47 -5.87 -5.87
N ILE A 421 6.40 -5.86 -6.83
CA ILE A 421 6.08 -6.13 -8.23
C ILE A 421 5.65 -7.60 -8.43
N ILE A 422 6.26 -8.55 -7.72
CA ILE A 422 5.89 -9.97 -7.75
C ILE A 422 4.47 -10.18 -7.21
N ASP A 423 4.05 -9.41 -6.19
CA ASP A 423 2.67 -9.46 -5.71
C ASP A 423 1.67 -8.98 -6.78
N TYR A 424 1.99 -7.92 -7.53
CA TYR A 424 1.15 -7.47 -8.65
C TYR A 424 1.09 -8.47 -9.81
N LEU A 425 2.18 -9.21 -10.07
CA LEU A 425 2.17 -10.34 -10.99
C LEU A 425 1.21 -11.43 -10.53
N SER A 426 1.28 -11.82 -9.26
CA SER A 426 0.41 -12.83 -8.65
C SER A 426 -1.06 -12.42 -8.72
N MET A 427 -1.37 -11.15 -8.44
CA MET A 427 -2.73 -10.62 -8.57
C MET A 427 -3.25 -10.70 -10.01
N SER A 428 -2.41 -10.37 -10.99
CA SER A 428 -2.77 -10.42 -12.41
C SER A 428 -3.00 -11.86 -12.89
N VAL A 429 -2.14 -12.79 -12.48
CA VAL A 429 -2.31 -14.23 -12.75
C VAL A 429 -3.59 -14.75 -12.12
N THR A 430 -3.86 -14.42 -10.86
CA THR A 430 -5.07 -14.83 -10.14
C THR A 430 -6.32 -14.37 -10.87
N PHE A 431 -6.32 -13.11 -11.34
CA PHE A 431 -7.45 -12.60 -12.11
C PHE A 431 -7.67 -13.34 -13.44
N ILE A 432 -6.61 -13.70 -14.14
CA ILE A 432 -6.73 -14.46 -15.40
C ILE A 432 -7.38 -15.84 -15.15
N PHE A 433 -7.02 -16.53 -14.07
CA PHE A 433 -7.65 -17.78 -13.68
C PHE A 433 -9.11 -17.58 -13.27
N TYR A 434 -9.41 -16.59 -12.45
CA TYR A 434 -10.77 -16.19 -12.09
C TYR A 434 -11.62 -15.88 -13.35
N TYR A 435 -11.11 -15.11 -14.29
CA TYR A 435 -11.80 -14.79 -15.53
C TYR A 435 -12.11 -16.04 -16.38
N ARG A 436 -11.11 -16.94 -16.50
CA ARG A 436 -11.30 -18.20 -17.21
C ARG A 436 -12.34 -19.10 -16.52
N ALA A 437 -12.36 -19.12 -15.19
CA ALA A 437 -13.35 -19.85 -14.42
C ALA A 437 -14.78 -19.31 -14.63
N CYS A 438 -14.97 -17.99 -14.53
CA CYS A 438 -16.25 -17.33 -14.82
C CYS A 438 -16.76 -17.70 -16.23
N LYS A 439 -15.88 -17.64 -17.25
CA LYS A 439 -16.24 -17.99 -18.62
C LYS A 439 -16.61 -19.47 -18.78
N ALA A 440 -15.86 -20.38 -18.15
CA ALA A 440 -16.09 -21.81 -18.23
C ALA A 440 -17.39 -22.23 -17.53
N GLN A 441 -17.75 -21.57 -16.43
CA GLN A 441 -18.95 -21.84 -15.64
C GLN A 441 -20.17 -21.01 -16.11
N GLY A 442 -20.07 -20.21 -17.17
CA GLY A 442 -21.16 -19.41 -17.71
C GLY A 442 -21.62 -18.25 -16.82
N ILE A 443 -20.77 -17.80 -15.89
CA ILE A 443 -21.11 -16.72 -14.95
C ILE A 443 -20.92 -15.36 -15.64
N ASP A 444 -22.00 -14.56 -15.70
CA ASP A 444 -21.92 -13.18 -16.22
C ASP A 444 -21.29 -12.26 -15.16
N ARG A 445 -20.07 -11.82 -15.42
CA ARG A 445 -19.32 -10.89 -14.56
C ARG A 445 -20.02 -9.53 -14.37
N LYS A 446 -20.92 -9.13 -15.28
CA LYS A 446 -21.68 -7.87 -15.15
C LYS A 446 -22.66 -7.89 -13.98
N THR A 447 -23.09 -9.07 -13.54
CA THR A 447 -23.96 -9.23 -12.36
C THR A 447 -23.22 -9.16 -11.03
N MET A 448 -21.87 -9.11 -11.07
CA MET A 448 -21.05 -9.07 -9.86
C MET A 448 -21.07 -7.67 -9.21
N PRO A 449 -20.80 -7.57 -7.89
CA PRO A 449 -20.83 -6.30 -7.16
C PRO A 449 -19.89 -5.22 -7.72
N TYR A 450 -18.77 -5.64 -8.32
CA TYR A 450 -17.87 -4.79 -9.08
C TYR A 450 -17.55 -5.43 -10.42
N TYR A 451 -17.66 -4.67 -11.49
CA TYR A 451 -17.32 -5.08 -12.84
C TYR A 451 -16.11 -4.29 -13.36
N GLY A 452 -14.99 -4.97 -13.54
CA GLY A 452 -13.78 -4.39 -14.13
C GLY A 452 -13.93 -4.25 -15.65
N ARG A 453 -13.88 -2.99 -16.14
CA ARG A 453 -13.93 -2.71 -17.58
C ARG A 453 -12.62 -3.13 -18.26
N PHE A 454 -12.68 -3.41 -19.56
CA PHE A 454 -11.53 -3.79 -20.40
C PHE A 454 -10.81 -5.08 -19.96
N GLN A 455 -11.47 -5.93 -19.19
CA GLN A 455 -10.94 -7.25 -18.84
C GLN A 455 -11.23 -8.27 -19.96
N PRO A 456 -10.32 -9.21 -20.26
CA PRO A 456 -9.07 -9.54 -19.53
C PRO A 456 -7.83 -8.76 -19.99
N TYR A 457 -7.96 -7.81 -20.92
CA TYR A 457 -6.80 -7.09 -21.49
C TYR A 457 -5.98 -6.34 -20.43
N CYS A 458 -6.64 -5.71 -19.45
CA CYS A 458 -5.95 -5.06 -18.34
C CYS A 458 -5.03 -6.05 -17.60
N ALA A 459 -5.51 -7.24 -17.27
CA ALA A 459 -4.70 -8.24 -16.58
C ALA A 459 -3.51 -8.73 -17.43
N TYR A 460 -3.68 -8.91 -18.74
CA TYR A 460 -2.58 -9.30 -19.63
C TYR A 460 -1.54 -8.18 -19.79
N ILE A 461 -1.96 -6.93 -19.95
CA ILE A 461 -1.05 -5.77 -20.03
C ILE A 461 -0.25 -5.65 -18.72
N ALA A 462 -0.94 -5.72 -17.59
CA ALA A 462 -0.29 -5.66 -16.28
C ALA A 462 0.72 -6.79 -16.11
N LEU A 463 0.34 -8.04 -16.41
CA LEU A 463 1.21 -9.21 -16.33
C LEU A 463 2.46 -9.03 -17.20
N PHE A 464 2.29 -8.62 -18.47
CA PHE A 464 3.38 -8.45 -19.40
C PHE A 464 4.37 -7.36 -18.94
N VAL A 465 3.87 -6.16 -18.62
CA VAL A 465 4.73 -5.04 -18.24
C VAL A 465 5.43 -5.31 -16.90
N GLN A 466 4.71 -5.83 -15.90
CA GLN A 466 5.32 -6.16 -14.59
C GLN A 466 6.38 -7.26 -14.73
N THR A 467 6.18 -8.24 -15.62
CA THR A 467 7.19 -9.28 -15.90
C THR A 467 8.47 -8.65 -16.46
N LEU A 468 8.34 -7.72 -17.42
CA LEU A 468 9.50 -7.00 -17.94
C LEU A 468 10.21 -6.19 -16.85
N VAL A 469 9.45 -5.47 -16.01
CA VAL A 469 10.03 -4.70 -14.91
C VAL A 469 10.79 -5.60 -13.94
N VAL A 470 10.24 -6.74 -13.53
CA VAL A 470 10.91 -7.70 -12.64
C VAL A 470 12.20 -8.24 -13.25
N ILE A 471 12.19 -8.62 -14.53
CA ILE A 471 13.37 -9.19 -15.19
C ILE A 471 14.50 -8.15 -15.30
N PHE A 472 14.16 -6.92 -15.68
CA PHE A 472 15.15 -5.88 -15.97
C PHE A 472 15.44 -4.96 -14.77
N TYR A 473 14.78 -5.12 -13.63
CA TYR A 473 14.93 -4.26 -12.46
C TYR A 473 16.39 -4.04 -12.03
N GLY A 474 17.17 -5.08 -11.95
CA GLY A 474 18.56 -5.05 -11.46
C GLY A 474 19.62 -5.10 -12.57
N TYR A 475 19.31 -4.73 -13.84
CA TYR A 475 20.23 -4.89 -14.98
C TYR A 475 21.62 -4.23 -14.75
N THR A 476 21.67 -3.17 -13.96
CA THR A 476 22.92 -2.46 -13.63
C THR A 476 23.91 -3.30 -12.82
N ALA A 477 23.46 -4.40 -12.19
CA ALA A 477 24.33 -5.32 -11.48
C ALA A 477 25.25 -6.12 -12.43
N PHE A 478 24.92 -6.16 -13.73
CA PHE A 478 25.69 -6.88 -14.73
C PHE A 478 26.77 -6.02 -15.42
N THR A 479 26.73 -4.68 -15.25
CA THR A 479 27.64 -3.77 -15.99
C THR A 479 28.11 -2.59 -15.12
N PRO A 480 29.27 -2.69 -14.43
CA PRO A 480 30.13 -3.89 -14.24
C PRO A 480 29.48 -4.93 -13.30
N TRP A 481 29.87 -6.19 -13.45
CA TRP A 481 29.37 -7.26 -12.60
C TRP A 481 29.67 -7.01 -11.12
N SER A 482 28.64 -7.02 -10.29
CA SER A 482 28.75 -6.87 -8.85
C SER A 482 27.87 -7.91 -8.15
N VAL A 483 28.51 -8.83 -7.41
CA VAL A 483 27.82 -9.88 -6.65
C VAL A 483 26.89 -9.27 -5.59
N GLU A 484 27.36 -8.23 -4.89
CA GLU A 484 26.53 -7.52 -3.90
C GLU A 484 25.26 -6.93 -4.53
N SER A 485 25.43 -6.19 -5.64
CA SER A 485 24.31 -5.58 -6.35
C SER A 485 23.37 -6.63 -6.95
N PHE A 486 23.91 -7.75 -7.44
CA PHE A 486 23.10 -8.84 -7.97
C PHE A 486 22.18 -9.42 -6.88
N PHE A 487 22.70 -9.84 -5.74
CA PHE A 487 21.86 -10.39 -4.68
C PHE A 487 20.89 -9.34 -4.11
N ARG A 488 21.31 -8.10 -4.00
CA ARG A 488 20.45 -7.02 -3.52
C ARG A 488 19.23 -6.78 -4.41
N ASN A 489 19.40 -6.86 -5.74
CA ASN A 489 18.30 -6.62 -6.69
C ASN A 489 17.51 -7.89 -7.06
N TYR A 490 18.13 -9.08 -7.02
CA TYR A 490 17.49 -10.30 -7.53
C TYR A 490 17.08 -11.31 -6.45
N THR A 491 17.29 -11.05 -5.17
CA THR A 491 16.94 -12.00 -4.09
C THR A 491 15.47 -12.38 -4.12
N MET A 492 14.55 -11.43 -4.25
CA MET A 492 13.11 -11.73 -4.26
C MET A 492 12.69 -12.47 -5.53
N GLN A 493 13.29 -12.15 -6.68
CA GLN A 493 13.04 -12.87 -7.94
C GLN A 493 13.54 -14.33 -7.90
N ILE A 494 14.59 -14.61 -7.14
CA ILE A 494 15.10 -15.97 -6.94
C ILE A 494 14.25 -16.71 -5.89
N LEU A 495 13.88 -16.02 -4.82
CA LEU A 495 13.14 -16.61 -3.71
C LEU A 495 11.71 -17.01 -4.13
N ALA A 496 11.03 -16.20 -4.93
CA ALA A 496 9.65 -16.47 -5.33
C ALA A 496 9.49 -17.81 -6.09
N PRO A 497 10.27 -18.13 -7.14
CA PRO A 497 10.24 -19.46 -7.77
C PRO A 497 10.59 -20.59 -6.81
N ILE A 498 11.58 -20.40 -5.93
CA ILE A 498 11.96 -21.41 -4.93
C ILE A 498 10.78 -21.72 -4.00
N LEU A 499 10.09 -20.69 -3.50
CA LEU A 499 8.89 -20.86 -2.67
C LEU A 499 7.77 -21.57 -3.44
N PHE A 500 7.51 -21.15 -4.67
CA PHE A 500 6.46 -21.75 -5.51
C PHE A 500 6.73 -23.22 -5.80
N PHE A 501 7.88 -23.54 -6.38
CA PHE A 501 8.20 -24.92 -6.75
C PHE A 501 8.46 -25.80 -5.54
N GLY A 502 9.10 -25.26 -4.48
CA GLY A 502 9.32 -25.97 -3.22
C GLY A 502 8.00 -26.44 -2.60
N TRP A 503 7.02 -25.55 -2.48
CA TRP A 503 5.70 -25.92 -1.95
C TRP A 503 4.94 -26.86 -2.90
N LYS A 504 5.02 -26.60 -4.21
CA LYS A 504 4.38 -27.43 -5.23
C LYS A 504 4.86 -28.87 -5.18
N PHE A 505 6.15 -29.10 -5.05
CA PHE A 505 6.71 -30.45 -4.94
C PHE A 505 6.43 -31.08 -3.57
N TYR A 506 6.52 -30.30 -2.49
CA TYR A 506 6.27 -30.79 -1.13
C TYR A 506 4.82 -31.24 -0.93
N LYS A 507 3.86 -30.42 -1.35
CA LYS A 507 2.42 -30.68 -1.20
C LYS A 507 1.80 -31.39 -2.40
N ARG A 508 2.53 -31.55 -3.50
CA ARG A 508 2.05 -32.11 -4.78
C ARG A 508 0.78 -31.40 -5.27
N THR A 509 0.76 -30.07 -5.19
CA THR A 509 -0.39 -29.26 -5.59
C THR A 509 -0.57 -29.27 -7.10
N SER A 510 -1.80 -29.04 -7.56
CA SER A 510 -2.16 -28.93 -8.98
C SER A 510 -2.86 -27.59 -9.24
N PHE A 511 -2.76 -27.11 -10.47
CA PHE A 511 -3.53 -25.93 -10.88
C PHE A 511 -5.03 -26.25 -10.87
N VAL A 512 -5.81 -25.30 -10.31
CA VAL A 512 -7.26 -25.39 -10.30
C VAL A 512 -7.79 -25.27 -11.73
N LYS A 513 -8.61 -26.25 -12.14
CA LYS A 513 -9.21 -26.20 -13.48
C LYS A 513 -10.37 -25.20 -13.49
N PRO A 514 -10.62 -24.52 -14.62
CA PRO A 514 -11.65 -23.48 -14.72
C PRO A 514 -13.05 -23.94 -14.29
N HIS A 515 -13.42 -25.19 -14.57
CA HIS A 515 -14.72 -25.75 -14.18
C HIS A 515 -14.79 -26.18 -12.71
N GLU A 516 -13.64 -26.43 -12.07
CA GLU A 516 -13.54 -26.88 -10.67
C GLU A 516 -13.34 -25.71 -9.70
N ALA A 517 -13.04 -24.50 -10.22
CA ALA A 517 -12.82 -23.31 -9.40
C ALA A 517 -14.09 -22.93 -8.62
N ASP A 518 -13.98 -22.90 -7.30
CA ASP A 518 -15.09 -22.48 -6.43
C ASP A 518 -15.21 -20.96 -6.42
N LEU A 519 -16.19 -20.44 -7.15
CA LEU A 519 -16.55 -19.02 -7.24
C LEU A 519 -17.69 -18.64 -6.26
N VAL A 520 -18.19 -19.61 -5.50
CA VAL A 520 -19.25 -19.39 -4.50
C VAL A 520 -18.67 -19.24 -3.10
N TRP A 521 -17.79 -20.12 -2.69
CA TRP A 521 -16.98 -20.17 -1.48
C TRP A 521 -17.58 -19.39 -0.27
N GLU A 522 -16.99 -18.25 0.13
CA GLU A 522 -17.46 -17.38 1.23
C GLU A 522 -18.63 -16.47 0.83
N ARG A 523 -19.04 -16.44 -0.43
CA ARG A 523 -20.04 -15.53 -0.97
C ARG A 523 -21.39 -15.56 -0.22
N PRO A 524 -21.97 -16.72 0.13
CA PRO A 524 -23.26 -16.77 0.83
C PRO A 524 -23.21 -16.12 2.21
N THR A 525 -22.09 -16.29 2.93
CA THR A 525 -21.88 -15.67 4.25
C THR A 525 -21.76 -14.15 4.13
N ILE A 526 -21.00 -13.69 3.12
CA ILE A 526 -20.82 -12.26 2.85
C ILE A 526 -22.13 -11.63 2.38
N ASP A 527 -22.90 -12.29 1.50
CA ASP A 527 -24.20 -11.80 1.02
C ASP A 527 -25.21 -11.65 2.17
N ARG A 528 -25.25 -12.65 3.07
CA ARG A 528 -26.11 -12.59 4.27
C ARG A 528 -25.69 -11.46 5.20
N TYR A 529 -24.40 -11.28 5.43
CA TYR A 529 -23.87 -10.19 6.25
C TYR A 529 -24.21 -8.82 5.66
N GLU A 530 -24.02 -8.60 4.36
CA GLU A 530 -24.38 -7.33 3.70
C GLU A 530 -25.90 -7.07 3.73
N ALA A 531 -26.73 -8.12 3.60
CA ALA A 531 -28.19 -8.01 3.68
C ALA A 531 -28.70 -7.67 5.09
N SER A 532 -27.91 -7.92 6.15
CA SER A 532 -28.28 -7.60 7.53
C SER A 532 -28.30 -6.09 7.84
N PHE A 533 -27.71 -5.25 6.99
CA PHE A 533 -27.69 -3.81 7.20
C PHE A 533 -28.98 -3.14 6.68
N LEU A 534 -29.78 -2.64 7.59
CA LEU A 534 -31.02 -1.88 7.28
C LEU A 534 -30.77 -0.40 6.96
N GLN A 535 -29.65 0.16 7.45
CA GLN A 535 -29.31 1.57 7.26
C GLN A 535 -28.52 1.80 5.98
N GLU A 536 -28.71 2.95 5.34
CA GLU A 536 -27.91 3.35 4.20
C GLU A 536 -26.42 3.53 4.57
N PRO A 537 -25.48 3.23 3.63
CA PRO A 537 -24.06 3.40 3.86
C PRO A 537 -23.70 4.87 4.01
N VAL A 538 -22.91 5.20 5.04
CA VAL A 538 -22.45 6.57 5.27
C VAL A 538 -21.28 6.87 4.32
N GLY A 539 -21.42 7.94 3.54
CA GLY A 539 -20.35 8.41 2.64
C GLY A 539 -19.18 9.03 3.41
N PHE A 540 -17.98 8.98 2.82
CA PHE A 540 -16.74 9.51 3.41
C PHE A 540 -16.88 10.96 3.93
N TRP A 541 -17.40 11.86 3.12
CA TRP A 541 -17.59 13.27 3.50
C TRP A 541 -18.62 13.48 4.60
N ALA A 542 -19.63 12.62 4.67
CA ALA A 542 -20.62 12.65 5.76
C ALA A 542 -20.01 12.18 7.08
N GLU A 543 -19.14 11.15 7.06
CA GLU A 543 -18.37 10.73 8.24
C GLU A 543 -17.39 11.83 8.69
N MET A 544 -16.71 12.51 7.76
CA MET A 544 -15.83 13.63 8.06
C MET A 544 -16.60 14.82 8.67
N GLY A 545 -17.77 15.15 8.13
CA GLY A 545 -18.64 16.21 8.67
C GLY A 545 -19.09 15.93 10.10
N ARG A 546 -19.38 14.67 10.44
CA ARG A 546 -19.74 14.27 11.81
C ARG A 546 -18.61 14.50 12.83
N LEU A 547 -17.35 14.33 12.42
CA LEU A 547 -16.18 14.62 13.27
C LEU A 547 -16.07 16.10 13.63
N VAL A 548 -16.46 16.99 12.72
CA VAL A 548 -16.42 18.45 12.90
C VAL A 548 -17.76 18.98 13.49
N GLY A 549 -18.65 18.08 13.93
CA GLY A 549 -19.95 18.46 14.53
C GLY A 549 -21.04 18.84 13.51
N ILE A 550 -20.79 18.68 12.22
CA ILE A 550 -21.78 18.97 11.16
C ILE A 550 -22.67 17.73 10.98
N ASN A 551 -23.75 17.64 11.77
CA ASN A 551 -24.79 16.64 11.56
C ASN A 551 -25.70 17.07 10.41
N ARG A 552 -25.41 16.64 9.18
CA ARG A 552 -26.44 16.64 8.12
C ARG A 552 -27.48 15.59 8.48
N LYS A 553 -28.65 16.02 8.99
CA LYS A 553 -29.83 15.16 9.09
C LYS A 553 -30.11 14.63 7.66
N ASN A 554 -30.14 13.32 7.51
CA ASN A 554 -30.56 12.71 6.25
C ASN A 554 -32.03 13.17 5.97
N LYS A 555 -32.28 13.78 4.82
CA LYS A 555 -33.61 14.23 4.35
C LYS A 555 -34.56 13.06 4.06
N ALA A 556 -34.16 11.83 4.32
CA ALA A 556 -34.99 10.64 4.04
C ALA A 556 -36.08 10.35 5.10
N HIS A 557 -36.11 11.05 6.24
CA HIS A 557 -37.11 10.78 7.30
C HIS A 557 -38.26 11.80 7.39
N GLN A 558 -38.48 12.60 6.35
CA GLN A 558 -39.59 13.59 6.33
C GLN A 558 -40.65 13.30 5.24
N ARG A 559 -40.78 12.06 4.75
CA ARG A 559 -41.84 11.72 3.78
C ARG A 559 -42.85 10.68 4.24
N ASP A 560 -42.75 10.21 5.49
CA ASP A 560 -43.75 9.29 6.08
C ASP A 560 -44.15 9.78 7.49
N GLU A 561 -44.70 11.00 7.59
CA GLU A 561 -45.63 11.47 8.60
C GLU A 561 -46.82 12.16 7.92
#